data_3306a9dc633abfc4c373646ecf43ca23
#
_entry.id   3306a9dc633abfc4c373646ecf43ca23
#
_cell.length_a   1.000
_cell.length_b   1.000
_cell.length_c   1.000
_cell.angle_alpha   90.00
_cell.angle_beta   90.00
_cell.angle_gamma   90.00
#
_symmetry.space_group_name_H-M   'P 1'
#
loop_
_entity.id
_entity.type
_entity.pdbx_description
1 polymer ?
#
loop_
_entity_poly.entity_id
_entity_poly.type
_entity_poly.pdbx_seq_one_letter_code
_entity_poly.pdbx_strand_id
1 'polypeptide(L)'
;MNIFDQIFSRTKVSPLKRKNDIEFEMKNQSESLIYKGFEIISKFQKEDHNLILYRHFYDETPLEEESIIFLGIRVITKKGILYPDPVLKAFFSDDFTDISLADIEIEEYLSNQGYGSILLSTLIEIAKQRNISSITGWISSVDSDHIERLVHFYKKHNFEVYLDENSRDSLKIGDLIWKNI
;
A
#
# COMPACT_ATOMS: atom_id res chain seq x y z
N MET A 1 -22.28 19.69 10.80
CA MET A 1 -22.12 18.59 9.85
C MET A 1 -22.15 19.19 8.46
N ASN A 2 -20.99 19.33 7.81
CA ASN A 2 -20.81 20.18 6.65
C ASN A 2 -21.19 19.38 5.39
N ILE A 3 -21.90 20.01 4.44
CA ILE A 3 -22.36 19.38 3.17
C ILE A 3 -21.16 18.82 2.36
N PHE A 4 -19.96 19.38 2.56
CA PHE A 4 -18.74 18.88 1.94
C PHE A 4 -18.31 17.49 2.45
N ASP A 5 -18.55 17.13 3.71
CA ASP A 5 -18.20 15.83 4.26
C ASP A 5 -19.07 14.70 3.71
N GLN A 6 -20.29 15.01 3.24
CA GLN A 6 -21.18 14.02 2.62
C GLN A 6 -20.82 13.69 1.17
N ILE A 7 -20.06 14.54 0.49
CA ILE A 7 -19.70 14.34 -0.93
C ILE A 7 -18.44 13.49 -1.07
N PHE A 8 -17.54 13.52 -0.09
CA PHE A 8 -16.23 12.83 -0.15
C PHE A 8 -16.15 11.49 0.60
N SER A 9 -17.12 11.16 1.47
CA SER A 9 -17.09 9.92 2.27
C SER A 9 -17.93 8.76 1.71
N ARG A 10 -18.21 8.74 0.40
CA ARG A 10 -18.89 7.59 -0.19
C ARG A 10 -17.88 6.51 -0.56
N THR A 11 -17.79 5.47 0.30
CA THR A 11 -17.26 4.17 -0.10
C THR A 11 -17.81 3.82 -1.47
N LYS A 12 -16.98 3.89 -2.50
CA LYS A 12 -17.41 3.50 -3.84
C LYS A 12 -17.40 1.97 -3.90
N VAL A 13 -18.55 1.37 -3.68
CA VAL A 13 -18.74 -0.07 -3.90
C VAL A 13 -19.20 -0.26 -5.34
N SER A 14 -18.36 -0.89 -6.16
CA SER A 14 -18.78 -1.32 -7.49
C SER A 14 -19.43 -2.69 -7.39
N PRO A 15 -20.67 -2.88 -7.89
CA PRO A 15 -21.37 -4.17 -7.77
C PRO A 15 -20.64 -5.27 -8.52
N LEU A 16 -20.73 -6.50 -8.02
CA LEU A 16 -20.18 -7.69 -8.69
C LEU A 16 -20.88 -7.88 -10.05
N LYS A 17 -20.14 -8.29 -11.07
CA LYS A 17 -20.70 -8.62 -12.40
C LYS A 17 -21.70 -9.78 -12.35
N ARG A 18 -21.46 -10.74 -11.45
CA ARG A 18 -22.41 -11.82 -11.14
C ARG A 18 -22.74 -11.78 -9.66
N LYS A 19 -24.02 -11.71 -9.34
CA LYS A 19 -24.50 -11.65 -7.95
C LYS A 19 -24.01 -12.86 -7.17
N ASN A 20 -23.32 -12.59 -6.04
CA ASN A 20 -22.78 -13.60 -5.12
C ASN A 20 -21.71 -14.56 -5.68
N ASP A 21 -21.13 -14.27 -6.85
CA ASP A 21 -20.08 -15.10 -7.44
C ASP A 21 -18.71 -14.41 -7.27
N ILE A 22 -18.14 -14.56 -6.07
CA ILE A 22 -16.84 -13.96 -5.72
C ILE A 22 -15.70 -14.57 -6.53
N GLU A 23 -15.76 -15.88 -6.84
CA GLU A 23 -14.73 -16.55 -7.63
C GLU A 23 -14.68 -16.02 -9.06
N PHE A 24 -15.86 -15.85 -9.66
CA PHE A 24 -15.95 -15.21 -10.97
C PHE A 24 -15.38 -13.79 -10.93
N GLU A 25 -15.72 -13.02 -9.89
CA GLU A 25 -15.22 -11.64 -9.76
C GLU A 25 -13.71 -11.59 -9.54
N MET A 26 -13.15 -12.50 -8.74
CA MET A 26 -11.69 -12.65 -8.55
C MET A 26 -10.98 -12.87 -9.89
N LYS A 27 -11.51 -13.78 -10.72
CA LYS A 27 -10.98 -14.03 -12.05
C LYS A 27 -11.07 -12.80 -12.93
N ASN A 28 -12.26 -12.19 -13.01
CA ASN A 28 -12.52 -11.01 -13.84
C ASN A 28 -11.65 -9.81 -13.43
N GLN A 29 -11.49 -9.55 -12.13
CA GLN A 29 -10.64 -8.46 -11.64
C GLN A 29 -9.16 -8.73 -11.89
N SER A 30 -8.72 -10.00 -11.76
CA SER A 30 -7.34 -10.38 -12.12
C SER A 30 -7.06 -10.14 -13.61
N GLU A 31 -7.95 -10.57 -14.49
CA GLU A 31 -7.81 -10.35 -15.94
C GLU A 31 -7.82 -8.85 -16.29
N SER A 32 -8.68 -8.06 -15.61
CA SER A 32 -8.73 -6.61 -15.78
C SER A 32 -7.45 -5.91 -15.33
N LEU A 33 -6.84 -6.34 -14.21
CA LEU A 33 -5.57 -5.79 -13.73
C LEU A 33 -4.42 -6.13 -14.70
N ILE A 34 -4.34 -7.39 -15.14
CA ILE A 34 -3.33 -7.82 -16.14
C ILE A 34 -3.47 -7.03 -17.44
N TYR A 35 -4.70 -6.86 -17.94
CA TYR A 35 -4.95 -6.07 -19.17
C TYR A 35 -4.50 -4.61 -19.04
N LYS A 36 -4.48 -4.07 -17.81
CA LYS A 36 -4.00 -2.71 -17.50
C LYS A 36 -2.49 -2.62 -17.24
N GLY A 37 -1.73 -3.71 -17.47
CA GLY A 37 -0.28 -3.74 -17.25
C GLY A 37 0.13 -4.03 -15.82
N PHE A 38 -0.77 -4.54 -14.96
CA PHE A 38 -0.39 -4.94 -13.60
C PHE A 38 -0.04 -6.43 -13.52
N GLU A 39 0.96 -6.74 -12.72
CA GLU A 39 1.29 -8.12 -12.34
C GLU A 39 0.56 -8.51 -11.06
N ILE A 40 -0.02 -9.72 -11.04
CA ILE A 40 -0.62 -10.28 -9.83
C ILE A 40 0.47 -10.99 -9.00
N ILE A 41 0.75 -10.46 -7.81
CA ILE A 41 1.71 -11.06 -6.87
C ILE A 41 1.08 -12.24 -6.15
N SER A 42 -0.12 -12.04 -5.58
CA SER A 42 -0.82 -13.10 -4.85
C SER A 42 -2.32 -12.84 -4.73
N LYS A 43 -3.04 -13.90 -4.35
CA LYS A 43 -4.49 -13.85 -4.07
C LYS A 43 -4.75 -14.47 -2.70
N PHE A 44 -5.55 -13.80 -1.90
CA PHE A 44 -5.91 -14.24 -0.57
C PHE A 44 -7.43 -14.43 -0.47
N GLN A 45 -7.85 -15.51 0.18
CA GLN A 45 -9.24 -15.73 0.57
C GLN A 45 -9.36 -15.51 2.07
N LYS A 46 -10.29 -14.68 2.49
CA LYS A 46 -10.70 -14.47 3.87
C LYS A 46 -12.20 -14.78 4.00
N GLU A 47 -12.69 -14.92 5.23
CA GLU A 47 -14.10 -15.29 5.47
C GLU A 47 -15.10 -14.33 4.83
N ASP A 48 -14.82 -13.02 4.91
CA ASP A 48 -15.74 -11.97 4.47
C ASP A 48 -15.39 -11.33 3.12
N HIS A 49 -14.15 -11.51 2.66
CA HIS A 49 -13.66 -10.86 1.45
C HIS A 49 -12.43 -11.55 0.86
N ASN A 50 -12.20 -11.33 -0.41
CA ASN A 50 -11.03 -11.80 -1.14
C ASN A 50 -10.17 -10.63 -1.56
N LEU A 51 -8.85 -10.86 -1.63
CA LEU A 51 -7.85 -9.85 -1.98
C LEU A 51 -7.05 -10.29 -3.19
N ILE A 52 -6.72 -9.33 -4.05
CA ILE A 52 -5.73 -9.48 -5.10
C ILE A 52 -4.62 -8.46 -4.82
N LEU A 53 -3.44 -8.94 -4.44
CA LEU A 53 -2.24 -8.13 -4.32
C LEU A 53 -1.58 -8.05 -5.70
N TYR A 54 -1.31 -6.84 -6.17
CA TYR A 54 -0.76 -6.60 -7.49
C TYR A 54 0.29 -5.51 -7.45
N ARG A 55 1.14 -5.47 -8.47
CA ARG A 55 2.09 -4.39 -8.70
C ARG A 55 1.97 -3.85 -10.11
N HIS A 56 2.35 -2.59 -10.31
CA HIS A 56 2.50 -2.02 -11.63
C HIS A 56 3.79 -2.54 -12.26
N PHE A 57 3.68 -2.89 -13.53
CA PHE A 57 4.80 -3.26 -14.37
C PHE A 57 4.88 -2.28 -15.53
N TYR A 58 6.03 -1.71 -15.76
CA TYR A 58 6.27 -0.92 -16.96
C TYR A 58 6.83 -1.85 -18.02
N ASP A 59 5.98 -2.27 -18.98
CA ASP A 59 6.29 -3.27 -20.00
C ASP A 59 7.56 -2.95 -20.84
N GLU A 60 7.96 -1.68 -20.90
CA GLU A 60 9.10 -1.21 -21.68
C GLU A 60 10.39 -1.07 -20.86
N THR A 61 10.32 -1.21 -19.54
CA THR A 61 11.49 -1.05 -18.65
C THR A 61 11.91 -2.40 -18.08
N PRO A 62 13.18 -2.83 -18.26
CA PRO A 62 13.69 -4.02 -17.60
C PRO A 62 13.47 -3.93 -16.08
N LEU A 63 13.16 -5.06 -15.43
CA LEU A 63 12.93 -5.13 -13.98
C LEU A 63 14.09 -4.55 -13.16
N GLU A 64 15.31 -4.68 -13.69
CA GLU A 64 16.52 -4.18 -13.08
C GLU A 64 16.63 -2.64 -13.14
N GLU A 65 15.90 -2.01 -14.06
CA GLU A 65 15.92 -0.55 -14.25
C GLU A 65 14.65 0.14 -13.76
N GLU A 66 13.67 -0.62 -13.24
CA GLU A 66 12.41 -0.06 -12.75
C GLU A 66 12.64 0.74 -11.46
N SER A 67 12.57 2.07 -11.55
CA SER A 67 12.80 2.97 -10.41
C SER A 67 11.58 3.13 -9.50
N ILE A 68 10.38 2.82 -9.97
CA ILE A 68 9.11 3.02 -9.24
C ILE A 68 8.56 1.69 -8.76
N ILE A 69 8.20 1.63 -7.48
CA ILE A 69 7.47 0.51 -6.89
C ILE A 69 6.05 0.99 -6.57
N PHE A 70 5.07 0.39 -7.25
CA PHE A 70 3.66 0.59 -6.94
C PHE A 70 3.02 -0.74 -6.60
N LEU A 71 2.50 -0.87 -5.38
CA LEU A 71 1.76 -2.03 -4.90
C LEU A 71 0.31 -1.65 -4.64
N GLY A 72 -0.63 -2.51 -4.98
CA GLY A 72 -2.06 -2.30 -4.72
C GLY A 72 -2.76 -3.56 -4.23
N ILE A 73 -3.85 -3.36 -3.48
CA ILE A 73 -4.72 -4.46 -3.03
C ILE A 73 -6.14 -4.21 -3.52
N ARG A 74 -6.63 -5.02 -4.48
CA ARG A 74 -8.03 -5.06 -4.84
C ARG A 74 -8.81 -5.83 -3.79
N VAL A 75 -9.81 -5.18 -3.17
CA VAL A 75 -10.67 -5.78 -2.15
C VAL A 75 -12.02 -6.13 -2.75
N ILE A 76 -12.38 -7.43 -2.74
CA ILE A 76 -13.61 -7.97 -3.30
C ILE A 76 -14.44 -8.59 -2.19
N THR A 77 -15.62 -8.05 -1.94
CA THR A 77 -16.57 -8.53 -0.93
C THR A 77 -17.81 -9.15 -1.60
N LYS A 78 -18.67 -9.81 -0.81
CA LYS A 78 -19.98 -10.28 -1.28
C LYS A 78 -20.89 -9.14 -1.77
N LYS A 79 -20.65 -7.90 -1.31
CA LYS A 79 -21.42 -6.71 -1.68
C LYS A 79 -20.88 -6.01 -2.93
N GLY A 80 -19.64 -6.27 -3.30
CA GLY A 80 -18.97 -5.63 -4.43
C GLY A 80 -17.49 -5.40 -4.18
N ILE A 81 -16.87 -4.68 -5.09
CA ILE A 81 -15.48 -4.27 -5.06
C ILE A 81 -15.39 -2.93 -4.32
N LEU A 82 -14.49 -2.83 -3.36
CA LEU A 82 -14.25 -1.59 -2.61
C LEU A 82 -13.21 -0.73 -3.32
N TYR A 83 -13.47 0.55 -3.41
CA TYR A 83 -12.59 1.57 -4.02
C TYR A 83 -12.46 2.80 -3.12
N PRO A 84 -11.31 3.51 -3.18
CA PRO A 84 -10.09 3.14 -3.90
C PRO A 84 -9.36 1.96 -3.28
N ASP A 85 -8.50 1.31 -4.07
CA ASP A 85 -7.65 0.24 -3.59
C ASP A 85 -6.64 0.79 -2.56
N PRO A 86 -6.34 0.09 -1.46
CA PRO A 86 -5.15 0.35 -0.66
C PRO A 86 -3.89 0.27 -1.52
N VAL A 87 -3.02 1.27 -1.44
CA VAL A 87 -1.82 1.34 -2.27
C VAL A 87 -0.58 1.72 -1.44
N LEU A 88 0.59 1.28 -1.92
CA LEU A 88 1.89 1.70 -1.45
C LEU A 88 2.72 2.18 -2.64
N LYS A 89 3.41 3.30 -2.45
CA LYS A 89 4.33 3.89 -3.43
C LYS A 89 5.72 4.00 -2.83
N ALA A 90 6.72 3.57 -3.56
CA ALA A 90 8.12 3.67 -3.18
C ALA A 90 9.00 3.83 -4.44
N PHE A 91 10.27 4.19 -4.24
CA PHE A 91 11.22 4.41 -5.32
C PHE A 91 12.54 3.73 -4.97
N PHE A 92 13.17 3.09 -5.95
CA PHE A 92 14.57 2.70 -5.82
C PHE A 92 15.48 3.92 -5.93
N SER A 93 16.62 3.90 -5.23
CA SER A 93 17.73 4.82 -5.50
C SER A 93 18.29 4.59 -6.90
N ASP A 94 19.01 5.58 -7.45
CA ASP A 94 19.59 5.51 -8.81
C ASP A 94 20.55 4.32 -8.98
N ASP A 95 21.21 3.89 -7.90
CA ASP A 95 22.13 2.76 -7.87
C ASP A 95 21.47 1.44 -7.43
N PHE A 96 20.14 1.45 -7.18
CA PHE A 96 19.37 0.31 -6.73
C PHE A 96 19.85 -0.34 -5.42
N THR A 97 20.54 0.42 -4.57
CA THR A 97 21.00 -0.05 -3.25
C THR A 97 20.00 0.16 -2.14
N ASP A 98 19.12 1.14 -2.29
CA ASP A 98 18.16 1.57 -1.29
C ASP A 98 16.76 1.81 -1.88
N ILE A 99 15.75 1.82 -1.02
CA ILE A 99 14.36 2.16 -1.37
C ILE A 99 13.91 3.36 -0.53
N SER A 100 13.29 4.34 -1.17
CA SER A 100 12.55 5.42 -0.53
C SER A 100 11.06 5.09 -0.48
N LEU A 101 10.49 4.83 0.70
CA LEU A 101 9.06 4.70 0.90
C LEU A 101 8.42 6.09 0.88
N ALA A 102 7.56 6.33 -0.12
CA ALA A 102 6.90 7.61 -0.30
C ALA A 102 5.57 7.69 0.45
N ASP A 103 4.70 6.68 0.29
CA ASP A 103 3.36 6.73 0.85
C ASP A 103 2.71 5.35 1.00
N ILE A 104 1.77 5.24 1.96
CA ILE A 104 0.83 4.12 2.11
C ILE A 104 -0.56 4.73 2.26
N GLU A 105 -1.35 4.70 1.18
CA GLU A 105 -2.69 5.28 1.14
C GLU A 105 -3.74 4.21 1.42
N ILE A 106 -4.50 4.36 2.50
CA ILE A 106 -5.60 3.47 2.88
C ILE A 106 -6.75 4.32 3.39
N GLU A 107 -7.88 4.23 2.73
CA GLU A 107 -9.10 4.92 3.16
C GLU A 107 -9.49 4.53 4.59
N GLU A 108 -10.04 5.46 5.35
CA GLU A 108 -10.37 5.28 6.77
C GLU A 108 -11.25 4.04 7.00
N TYR A 109 -12.26 3.81 6.17
CA TYR A 109 -13.16 2.66 6.28
C TYR A 109 -12.50 1.30 5.97
N LEU A 110 -11.29 1.31 5.37
CA LEU A 110 -10.44 0.14 5.13
C LEU A 110 -9.31 0.02 6.17
N SER A 111 -9.20 0.97 7.07
CA SER A 111 -8.16 0.97 8.12
C SER A 111 -8.32 -0.21 9.08
N ASN A 112 -7.24 -0.59 9.76
CA ASN A 112 -7.18 -1.65 10.76
C ASN A 112 -7.58 -3.06 10.27
N GLN A 113 -7.62 -3.29 8.94
CA GLN A 113 -7.91 -4.60 8.34
C GLN A 113 -6.64 -5.35 7.91
N GLY A 114 -5.47 -4.78 8.20
CA GLY A 114 -4.16 -5.40 7.93
C GLY A 114 -3.62 -5.14 6.52
N TYR A 115 -4.29 -4.33 5.69
CA TYR A 115 -3.83 -4.06 4.32
C TYR A 115 -2.48 -3.35 4.28
N GLY A 116 -2.24 -2.38 5.15
CA GLY A 116 -0.94 -1.72 5.27
C GLY A 116 0.18 -2.71 5.60
N SER A 117 -0.09 -3.68 6.49
CA SER A 117 0.88 -4.73 6.82
C SER A 117 1.19 -5.63 5.62
N ILE A 118 0.19 -5.98 4.80
CA ILE A 118 0.41 -6.77 3.57
C ILE A 118 1.30 -5.99 2.60
N LEU A 119 0.97 -4.72 2.34
CA LEU A 119 1.72 -3.86 1.43
C LEU A 119 3.18 -3.67 1.90
N LEU A 120 3.39 -3.31 3.17
CA LEU A 120 4.71 -3.05 3.71
C LEU A 120 5.56 -4.34 3.78
N SER A 121 4.97 -5.48 4.16
CA SER A 121 5.67 -6.76 4.13
C SER A 121 6.08 -7.14 2.71
N THR A 122 5.24 -6.87 1.71
CA THR A 122 5.58 -7.12 0.30
C THR A 122 6.74 -6.25 -0.15
N LEU A 123 6.77 -4.97 0.24
CA LEU A 123 7.91 -4.09 -0.05
C LEU A 123 9.21 -4.62 0.57
N ILE A 124 9.15 -5.09 1.82
CA ILE A 124 10.31 -5.71 2.51
C ILE A 124 10.77 -6.96 1.78
N GLU A 125 9.86 -7.82 1.31
CA GLU A 125 10.22 -9.00 0.52
C GLU A 125 10.89 -8.64 -0.82
N ILE A 126 10.40 -7.61 -1.51
CA ILE A 126 11.05 -7.06 -2.72
C ILE A 126 12.47 -6.59 -2.39
N ALA A 127 12.63 -5.85 -1.29
CA ALA A 127 13.94 -5.37 -0.85
C ALA A 127 14.91 -6.53 -0.59
N LYS A 128 14.46 -7.57 0.13
CA LYS A 128 15.28 -8.77 0.39
C LYS A 128 15.67 -9.51 -0.88
N GLN A 129 14.70 -9.74 -1.78
CA GLN A 129 14.94 -10.46 -3.03
C GLN A 129 15.95 -9.75 -3.95
N ARG A 130 15.98 -8.42 -3.88
CA ARG A 130 16.92 -7.59 -4.67
C ARG A 130 18.19 -7.22 -3.91
N ASN A 131 18.41 -7.75 -2.70
CA ASN A 131 19.56 -7.41 -1.83
C ASN A 131 19.68 -5.90 -1.54
N ILE A 132 18.55 -5.22 -1.43
CA ILE A 132 18.49 -3.81 -1.05
C ILE A 132 18.99 -3.64 0.38
N SER A 133 19.85 -2.66 0.62
CA SER A 133 20.48 -2.42 1.92
C SER A 133 19.52 -1.83 2.94
N SER A 134 18.68 -0.86 2.52
CA SER A 134 17.73 -0.21 3.40
C SER A 134 16.44 0.25 2.69
N ILE A 135 15.39 0.39 3.50
CA ILE A 135 14.18 1.12 3.13
C ILE A 135 14.11 2.33 4.04
N THR A 136 14.08 3.52 3.48
CA THR A 136 13.96 4.77 4.22
C THR A 136 12.63 5.46 3.92
N GLY A 137 12.16 6.29 4.83
CA GLY A 137 10.98 7.11 4.66
C GLY A 137 10.98 8.23 5.69
N TRP A 138 10.02 9.13 5.59
CA TRP A 138 9.83 10.19 6.57
C TRP A 138 8.36 10.27 7.02
N ILE A 139 8.14 10.77 8.22
CA ILE A 139 6.82 10.95 8.81
C ILE A 139 6.41 12.40 8.61
N SER A 140 5.22 12.61 8.04
CA SER A 140 4.63 13.93 7.82
C SER A 140 4.00 14.48 9.09
N SER A 141 4.03 15.81 9.27
CA SER A 141 3.27 16.50 10.31
C SER A 141 1.75 16.35 10.15
N VAL A 142 1.29 15.99 8.94
CA VAL A 142 -0.13 15.69 8.68
C VAL A 142 -0.58 14.44 9.46
N ASP A 143 0.34 13.54 9.77
CA ASP A 143 0.09 12.29 10.51
C ASP A 143 0.18 12.45 12.04
N SER A 144 0.40 13.67 12.53
CA SER A 144 0.62 13.95 13.98
C SER A 144 -0.50 13.45 14.88
N ASP A 145 -1.76 13.50 14.42
CA ASP A 145 -2.94 13.04 15.18
C ASP A 145 -2.94 11.51 15.40
N HIS A 146 -2.13 10.80 14.65
CA HIS A 146 -2.05 9.32 14.66
C HIS A 146 -0.64 8.80 14.88
N ILE A 147 0.28 9.65 15.35
CA ILE A 147 1.70 9.35 15.43
C ILE A 147 2.01 8.07 16.22
N GLU A 148 1.35 7.83 17.34
CA GLU A 148 1.58 6.64 18.17
C GLU A 148 1.23 5.35 17.42
N ARG A 149 0.10 5.36 16.69
CA ARG A 149 -0.34 4.23 15.86
C ARG A 149 0.63 3.98 14.71
N LEU A 150 1.11 5.04 14.09
CA LEU A 150 2.05 4.98 12.97
C LEU A 150 3.42 4.47 13.43
N VAL A 151 3.93 4.94 14.56
CA VAL A 151 5.16 4.44 15.18
C VAL A 151 5.03 2.96 15.53
N HIS A 152 3.92 2.55 16.15
CA HIS A 152 3.66 1.14 16.45
C HIS A 152 3.63 0.29 15.19
N PHE A 153 2.95 0.76 14.14
CA PHE A 153 2.85 0.08 12.86
C PHE A 153 4.24 -0.18 12.24
N TYR A 154 5.08 0.83 12.13
CA TYR A 154 6.41 0.68 11.54
C TYR A 154 7.35 -0.16 12.40
N LYS A 155 7.35 0.01 13.72
CA LYS A 155 8.15 -0.82 14.65
C LYS A 155 7.78 -2.29 14.59
N LYS A 156 6.49 -2.62 14.42
CA LYS A 156 6.02 -4.00 14.21
C LYS A 156 6.64 -4.65 12.96
N HIS A 157 7.01 -3.85 11.96
CA HIS A 157 7.66 -4.29 10.73
C HIS A 157 9.19 -4.12 10.75
N ASN A 158 9.78 -4.01 11.95
CA ASN A 158 11.23 -3.87 12.18
C ASN A 158 11.84 -2.59 11.60
N PHE A 159 11.06 -1.52 11.46
CA PHE A 159 11.61 -0.20 11.20
C PHE A 159 12.09 0.46 12.50
N GLU A 160 13.23 1.09 12.45
CA GLU A 160 13.65 2.10 13.41
C GLU A 160 12.89 3.39 13.10
N VAL A 161 12.36 4.04 14.13
CA VAL A 161 11.56 5.28 14.01
C VAL A 161 12.20 6.36 14.86
N TYR A 162 12.58 7.46 14.25
CA TYR A 162 13.19 8.62 14.87
C TYR A 162 12.25 9.81 14.73
N LEU A 163 11.74 10.35 15.84
CA LEU A 163 10.90 11.54 15.87
C LEU A 163 11.74 12.76 16.22
N ASP A 164 11.51 13.86 15.52
CA ASP A 164 12.13 15.16 15.81
C ASP A 164 11.19 16.01 16.67
N GLU A 165 11.50 16.10 17.96
CA GLU A 165 10.73 16.87 18.95
C GLU A 165 10.76 18.39 18.68
N ASN A 166 11.70 18.89 17.88
CA ASN A 166 11.88 20.30 17.58
C ASN A 166 11.20 20.75 16.27
N SER A 167 10.55 19.84 15.56
CA SER A 167 10.04 20.09 14.21
C SER A 167 8.66 20.73 14.14
N ARG A 168 8.22 21.45 15.16
CA ARG A 168 6.83 21.99 15.28
C ARG A 168 6.32 22.77 14.08
N ASP A 169 7.21 23.34 13.27
CA ASP A 169 6.88 24.10 12.05
C ASP A 169 7.35 23.40 10.76
N SER A 170 7.81 22.16 10.85
CA SER A 170 8.32 21.39 9.70
C SER A 170 7.23 20.46 9.14
N LEU A 171 7.23 20.28 7.82
CA LEU A 171 6.40 19.24 7.18
C LEU A 171 6.84 17.83 7.55
N LYS A 172 8.13 17.66 7.87
CA LYS A 172 8.73 16.40 8.29
C LYS A 172 8.92 16.41 9.81
N ILE A 173 8.37 15.41 10.50
CA ILE A 173 8.44 15.24 11.96
C ILE A 173 9.19 13.98 12.40
N GLY A 174 9.70 13.18 11.47
CA GLY A 174 10.48 12.00 11.81
C GLY A 174 11.01 11.24 10.61
N ASP A 175 11.88 10.28 10.89
CA ASP A 175 12.49 9.36 9.92
C ASP A 175 12.13 7.91 10.22
N LEU A 176 12.05 7.11 9.15
CA LEU A 176 11.84 5.68 9.15
C LEU A 176 13.02 4.99 8.48
N ILE A 177 13.58 3.95 9.10
CA ILE A 177 14.69 3.20 8.53
C ILE A 177 14.46 1.70 8.79
N TRP A 178 14.38 0.91 7.74
CA TRP A 178 14.50 -0.54 7.80
C TRP A 178 15.83 -0.96 7.17
N LYS A 179 16.53 -1.92 7.77
CA LYS A 179 17.82 -2.44 7.28
C LYS A 179 17.71 -3.92 6.98
N ASN A 180 18.30 -4.33 5.86
CA ASN A 180 18.43 -5.73 5.49
C ASN A 180 19.62 -6.32 6.28
N ILE A 181 19.31 -7.10 7.31
CA ILE A 181 20.29 -7.73 8.22
C ILE A 181 20.43 -9.20 7.85
#